data_3e01b55b2c00e74c07c063214f2f5545
#
_entry.id   3e01b55b2c00e74c07c063214f2f5545
#
_cell.length_a   1.000
_cell.length_b   1.000
_cell.length_c   1.000
_cell.angle_alpha   90.00
_cell.angle_beta   90.00
_cell.angle_gamma   90.00
#
_symmetry.space_group_name_H-M   'P 1'
#
loop_
_entity.id
_entity.type
_entity.pdbx_description
1 polymer ?
#
loop_
_entity_poly.entity_id
_entity_poly.type
_entity_poly.pdbx_seq_one_letter_code
_entity_poly.pdbx_strand_id
1 'polypeptide(L)'
;MKLIENDEAWYDFFYTEILTGMRAGEICGVRWEDFDEDKRTLRVVRSVDFVHKELVIGETKTEDGKRTIYLPDSLWRLLAERKKKSFSEWIFPNLLKPELPLDPSKAYRQLKSILKKGGLPDIRLHDLRHTFTSHAANSGIAPKTLSEIVGHSKASFTLDHYAHVTSDMQKNAANIVTNYITDILGKELKPWQNAEKQAKEH
;
A
#
# COMPACT_ATOMS: atom_id res chain seq x y z
N MET A 1 -9.03 11.83 3.70
CA MET A 1 -9.31 11.25 5.05
C MET A 1 -10.10 12.20 5.95
N LYS A 2 -9.73 13.49 6.11
CA LYS A 2 -10.49 14.46 6.96
C LYS A 2 -12.01 14.51 6.70
N LEU A 3 -12.45 14.36 5.44
CA LEU A 3 -13.87 14.40 5.08
C LEU A 3 -14.71 13.20 5.58
N ILE A 4 -14.07 12.15 6.05
CA ILE A 4 -14.70 10.91 6.50
C ILE A 4 -14.19 10.46 7.88
N GLU A 5 -13.51 11.33 8.63
CA GLU A 5 -12.97 10.97 9.94
C GLU A 5 -14.03 10.52 10.95
N ASN A 6 -15.28 10.97 10.75
CA ASN A 6 -16.43 10.57 11.57
C ASN A 6 -17.24 9.40 10.98
N ASP A 7 -16.82 8.82 9.85
CA ASP A 7 -17.44 7.65 9.22
C ASP A 7 -16.46 6.47 9.33
N GLU A 8 -16.46 5.83 10.50
CA GLU A 8 -15.49 4.78 10.86
C GLU A 8 -15.39 3.68 9.78
N ALA A 9 -16.51 3.26 9.22
CA ALA A 9 -16.52 2.16 8.24
C ALA A 9 -15.78 2.52 6.95
N TRP A 10 -16.03 3.72 6.41
CA TRP A 10 -15.40 4.17 5.16
C TRP A 10 -14.00 4.73 5.39
N TYR A 11 -13.75 5.30 6.58
CA TYR A 11 -12.40 5.69 6.99
C TYR A 11 -11.48 4.48 6.97
N ASP A 12 -11.84 3.41 7.67
CA ASP A 12 -11.05 2.20 7.78
C ASP A 12 -10.81 1.55 6.40
N PHE A 13 -11.85 1.52 5.55
CA PHE A 13 -11.75 0.97 4.19
C PHE A 13 -10.71 1.73 3.35
N PHE A 14 -10.87 3.04 3.20
CA PHE A 14 -9.97 3.85 2.37
C PHE A 14 -8.58 4.00 2.99
N TYR A 15 -8.49 4.00 4.31
CA TYR A 15 -7.20 3.98 5.00
C TYR A 15 -6.42 2.71 4.71
N THR A 16 -7.11 1.56 4.69
CA THR A 16 -6.51 0.28 4.29
C THR A 16 -6.04 0.33 2.84
N GLU A 17 -6.86 0.86 1.91
CA GLU A 17 -6.51 0.96 0.49
C GLU A 17 -5.26 1.81 0.27
N ILE A 18 -5.20 2.98 0.92
CA ILE A 18 -4.08 3.93 0.79
C ILE A 18 -2.78 3.36 1.37
N LEU A 19 -2.83 2.58 2.45
CA LEU A 19 -1.64 2.05 3.12
C LEU A 19 -1.14 0.71 2.56
N THR A 20 -1.97 -0.01 1.82
CA THR A 20 -1.61 -1.34 1.29
C THR A 20 -1.52 -1.40 -0.22
N GLY A 21 -2.15 -0.46 -0.92
CA GLY A 21 -2.29 -0.50 -2.37
C GLY A 21 -3.08 -1.71 -2.87
N MET A 22 -3.87 -2.38 -2.03
CA MET A 22 -4.74 -3.49 -2.44
C MET A 22 -5.78 -3.03 -3.45
N ARG A 23 -6.27 -3.96 -4.27
CA ARG A 23 -7.44 -3.69 -5.11
C ARG A 23 -8.71 -3.64 -4.26
N ALA A 24 -9.66 -2.79 -4.62
CA ALA A 24 -10.93 -2.67 -3.86
C ALA A 24 -11.64 -4.02 -3.66
N GLY A 25 -11.67 -4.88 -4.69
CA GLY A 25 -12.22 -6.22 -4.57
C GLY A 25 -11.45 -7.12 -3.60
N GLU A 26 -10.13 -6.99 -3.52
CA GLU A 26 -9.29 -7.70 -2.55
C GLU A 26 -9.60 -7.23 -1.12
N ILE A 27 -9.73 -5.90 -0.90
CA ILE A 27 -10.11 -5.34 0.41
C ILE A 27 -11.49 -5.82 0.83
N CYS A 28 -12.46 -5.87 -0.08
CA CYS A 28 -13.78 -6.44 0.20
C CYS A 28 -13.72 -7.94 0.53
N GLY A 29 -12.70 -8.66 0.03
CA GLY A 29 -12.54 -10.11 0.19
C GLY A 29 -11.77 -10.57 1.42
N VAL A 30 -11.21 -9.66 2.23
CA VAL A 30 -10.44 -10.06 3.42
C VAL A 30 -11.34 -10.45 4.59
N ARG A 31 -10.94 -11.52 5.29
CA ARG A 31 -11.60 -12.01 6.50
C ARG A 31 -10.69 -11.88 7.71
N TRP A 32 -11.27 -12.01 8.91
CA TRP A 32 -10.48 -11.99 10.14
C TRP A 32 -9.52 -13.19 10.27
N GLU A 33 -9.81 -14.31 9.61
CA GLU A 33 -8.89 -15.44 9.51
C GLU A 33 -7.63 -15.15 8.70
N ASP A 34 -7.65 -14.11 7.86
CA ASP A 34 -6.52 -13.65 7.05
C ASP A 34 -5.63 -12.66 7.80
N PHE A 35 -6.11 -12.09 8.92
CA PHE A 35 -5.39 -11.14 9.75
C PHE A 35 -4.65 -11.85 10.88
N ASP A 36 -3.34 -11.94 10.76
CA ASP A 36 -2.45 -12.45 11.81
C ASP A 36 -1.99 -11.26 12.67
N GLU A 37 -2.59 -11.16 13.85
CA GLU A 37 -2.35 -10.06 14.77
C GLU A 37 -0.95 -10.10 15.38
N ASP A 38 -0.41 -11.30 15.65
CA ASP A 38 0.91 -11.49 16.24
C ASP A 38 2.02 -11.16 15.24
N LYS A 39 1.87 -11.61 14.00
CA LYS A 39 2.83 -11.32 12.91
C LYS A 39 2.62 -9.97 12.25
N ARG A 40 1.51 -9.28 12.57
CA ARG A 40 1.10 -8.01 11.94
C ARG A 40 0.99 -8.12 10.42
N THR A 41 0.36 -9.20 9.96
CA THR A 41 0.21 -9.45 8.53
C THR A 41 -1.24 -9.64 8.12
N LEU A 42 -1.51 -9.37 6.85
CA LEU A 42 -2.78 -9.62 6.21
C LEU A 42 -2.56 -10.45 4.94
N ARG A 43 -3.23 -11.60 4.85
CA ARG A 43 -3.20 -12.43 3.65
C ARG A 43 -4.26 -11.97 2.65
N VAL A 44 -3.86 -11.79 1.42
CA VAL A 44 -4.74 -11.49 0.29
C VAL A 44 -4.90 -12.77 -0.51
N VAL A 45 -6.03 -13.44 -0.39
CA VAL A 45 -6.28 -14.74 -1.04
C VAL A 45 -7.59 -14.75 -1.84
N ARG A 46 -8.45 -13.73 -1.64
CA ARG A 46 -9.77 -13.61 -2.28
C ARG A 46 -9.95 -12.25 -2.91
N SER A 47 -10.87 -12.18 -3.85
CA SER A 47 -11.40 -10.94 -4.40
C SER A 47 -12.92 -11.04 -4.50
N VAL A 48 -13.60 -9.94 -4.28
CA VAL A 48 -15.03 -9.78 -4.49
C VAL A 48 -15.25 -8.94 -5.74
N ASP A 49 -15.99 -9.47 -6.68
CA ASP A 49 -16.46 -8.75 -7.86
C ASP A 49 -17.98 -8.60 -7.81
N PHE A 50 -18.53 -7.59 -8.48
CA PHE A 50 -19.97 -7.41 -8.64
C PHE A 50 -20.32 -7.57 -10.12
N VAL A 51 -20.85 -8.75 -10.46
CA VAL A 51 -21.11 -9.15 -11.85
C VAL A 51 -22.56 -9.55 -11.99
N HIS A 52 -23.25 -9.07 -13.03
CA HIS A 52 -24.67 -9.37 -13.29
C HIS A 52 -25.60 -9.16 -12.09
N LYS A 53 -25.34 -8.12 -11.29
CA LYS A 53 -26.08 -7.76 -10.07
C LYS A 53 -25.90 -8.72 -8.89
N GLU A 54 -24.88 -9.58 -8.94
CA GLU A 54 -24.54 -10.53 -7.89
C GLU A 54 -23.12 -10.31 -7.39
N LEU A 55 -22.91 -10.57 -6.10
CA LEU A 55 -21.55 -10.61 -5.52
C LEU A 55 -20.93 -11.96 -5.84
N VAL A 56 -19.82 -11.92 -6.54
CA VAL A 56 -19.02 -13.10 -6.85
C VAL A 56 -17.76 -13.06 -5.99
N ILE A 57 -17.62 -14.04 -5.12
CA ILE A 57 -16.45 -14.21 -4.26
C ILE A 57 -15.59 -15.30 -4.92
N GLY A 58 -14.38 -14.94 -5.30
CA GLY A 58 -13.45 -15.87 -5.93
C GLY A 58 -12.06 -15.76 -5.31
N GLU A 59 -11.21 -16.72 -5.63
CA GLU A 59 -9.78 -16.58 -5.37
C GLU A 59 -9.22 -15.43 -6.22
N THR A 60 -8.08 -14.87 -5.80
CA THR A 60 -7.36 -13.89 -6.62
C THR A 60 -7.05 -14.47 -8.00
N LYS A 61 -7.26 -13.69 -9.06
CA LYS A 61 -7.24 -14.13 -10.47
C LYS A 61 -5.92 -14.78 -10.93
N THR A 62 -4.85 -14.64 -10.16
CA THR A 62 -3.53 -15.21 -10.45
C THR A 62 -2.89 -15.71 -9.15
N GLU A 63 -1.99 -16.70 -9.26
CA GLU A 63 -1.20 -17.15 -8.10
C GLU A 63 -0.40 -15.99 -7.49
N ASP A 64 0.12 -15.08 -8.31
CA ASP A 64 0.81 -13.85 -7.83
C ASP A 64 -0.12 -12.90 -7.07
N GLY A 65 -1.44 -13.08 -7.21
CA GLY A 65 -2.43 -12.35 -6.43
C GLY A 65 -2.50 -12.81 -4.97
N LYS A 66 -2.16 -14.07 -4.69
CA LYS A 66 -2.09 -14.62 -3.33
C LYS A 66 -0.79 -14.16 -2.69
N ARG A 67 -0.90 -13.31 -1.70
CA ARG A 67 0.25 -12.69 -1.04
C ARG A 67 -0.02 -12.37 0.41
N THR A 68 1.04 -12.17 1.17
CA THR A 68 0.99 -11.67 2.56
C THR A 68 1.58 -10.27 2.60
N ILE A 69 0.83 -9.34 3.16
CA ILE A 69 1.24 -7.94 3.33
C ILE A 69 1.59 -7.71 4.80
N TYR A 70 2.78 -7.19 5.10
CA TYR A 70 3.12 -6.67 6.42
C TYR A 70 2.44 -5.31 6.61
N LEU A 71 1.71 -5.18 7.72
CA LEU A 71 0.91 -3.99 7.99
C LEU A 71 1.75 -2.93 8.72
N PRO A 72 1.66 -1.65 8.29
CA PRO A 72 2.14 -0.55 9.11
C PRO A 72 1.45 -0.54 10.48
N ASP A 73 2.16 -0.11 11.53
CA ASP A 73 1.67 -0.09 12.91
C ASP A 73 0.30 0.60 13.06
N SER A 74 0.09 1.69 12.34
CA SER A 74 -1.17 2.44 12.37
C SER A 74 -2.35 1.62 11.84
N LEU A 75 -2.15 0.89 10.74
CA LEU A 75 -3.19 0.04 10.16
C LEU A 75 -3.42 -1.23 10.99
N TRP A 76 -2.34 -1.85 11.47
CA TRP A 76 -2.45 -3.00 12.37
C TRP A 76 -3.30 -2.68 13.60
N ARG A 77 -3.02 -1.55 14.30
CA ARG A 77 -3.79 -1.12 15.47
C ARG A 77 -5.26 -0.86 15.13
N LEU A 78 -5.51 -0.20 14.02
CA LEU A 78 -6.87 0.07 13.53
C LEU A 78 -7.64 -1.24 13.32
N LEU A 79 -7.04 -2.22 12.64
CA LEU A 79 -7.70 -3.51 12.40
C LEU A 79 -7.87 -4.32 13.68
N ALA A 80 -6.90 -4.30 14.62
CA ALA A 80 -7.02 -4.96 15.91
C ALA A 80 -8.19 -4.39 16.73
N GLU A 81 -8.34 -3.06 16.79
CA GLU A 81 -9.49 -2.43 17.47
C GLU A 81 -10.82 -2.73 16.76
N ARG A 82 -10.83 -2.71 15.44
CA ARG A 82 -12.01 -3.07 14.65
C ARG A 82 -12.43 -4.53 14.89
N LYS A 83 -11.47 -5.46 14.99
CA LYS A 83 -11.73 -6.89 15.26
C LYS A 83 -12.49 -7.10 16.55
N LYS A 84 -12.16 -6.37 17.61
CA LYS A 84 -12.84 -6.46 18.93
C LYS A 84 -14.32 -6.11 18.87
N LYS A 85 -14.71 -5.27 17.90
CA LYS A 85 -16.10 -4.79 17.72
C LYS A 85 -16.84 -5.55 16.61
N SER A 86 -16.19 -6.48 15.91
CA SER A 86 -16.76 -7.14 14.74
C SER A 86 -17.62 -8.34 15.12
N PHE A 87 -18.79 -8.46 14.50
CA PHE A 87 -19.67 -9.62 14.57
C PHE A 87 -19.73 -10.39 13.24
N SER A 88 -18.92 -9.99 12.25
CA SER A 88 -18.85 -10.57 10.93
C SER A 88 -17.53 -11.34 10.74
N GLU A 89 -17.52 -12.33 9.86
CA GLU A 89 -16.27 -12.97 9.41
C GLU A 89 -15.42 -12.03 8.52
N TRP A 90 -16.06 -11.06 7.87
CA TRP A 90 -15.43 -10.09 6.97
C TRP A 90 -14.85 -8.92 7.74
N ILE A 91 -13.64 -8.48 7.36
CA ILE A 91 -13.06 -7.24 7.91
C ILE A 91 -13.89 -6.03 7.46
N PHE A 92 -14.38 -6.06 6.22
CA PHE A 92 -15.26 -5.04 5.65
C PHE A 92 -16.57 -5.70 5.19
N PRO A 93 -17.55 -5.84 6.11
CA PRO A 93 -18.84 -6.45 5.78
C PRO A 93 -19.77 -5.48 5.04
N ASN A 94 -20.79 -6.05 4.43
CA ASN A 94 -21.92 -5.26 3.96
C ASN A 94 -22.67 -4.69 5.18
N LEU A 95 -22.92 -3.38 5.18
CA LEU A 95 -23.50 -2.68 6.33
C LEU A 95 -24.94 -3.12 6.67
N LEU A 96 -25.68 -3.68 5.69
CA LEU A 96 -27.07 -4.15 5.89
C LEU A 96 -27.15 -5.67 6.04
N LYS A 97 -26.16 -6.41 5.59
CA LYS A 97 -26.08 -7.87 5.60
C LYS A 97 -24.67 -8.29 6.01
N PRO A 98 -24.35 -8.28 7.32
CA PRO A 98 -22.99 -8.52 7.82
C PRO A 98 -22.41 -9.92 7.51
N GLU A 99 -23.25 -10.85 7.12
CA GLU A 99 -22.88 -12.18 6.61
C GLU A 99 -22.26 -12.15 5.21
N LEU A 100 -22.41 -11.03 4.48
CA LEU A 100 -21.85 -10.82 3.16
C LEU A 100 -20.70 -9.81 3.20
N PRO A 101 -19.74 -9.91 2.26
CA PRO A 101 -18.69 -8.91 2.12
C PRO A 101 -19.25 -7.57 1.61
N LEU A 102 -18.49 -6.51 1.77
CA LEU A 102 -18.79 -5.23 1.15
C LEU A 102 -18.75 -5.36 -0.38
N ASP A 103 -19.74 -4.76 -1.04
CA ASP A 103 -19.80 -4.64 -2.48
C ASP A 103 -18.80 -3.56 -2.98
N PRO A 104 -17.82 -3.91 -3.83
CA PRO A 104 -16.85 -2.94 -4.35
C PRO A 104 -17.49 -1.75 -5.09
N SER A 105 -18.66 -1.94 -5.69
CA SER A 105 -19.37 -0.86 -6.35
C SER A 105 -19.94 0.17 -5.36
N LYS A 106 -20.22 -0.24 -4.12
CA LYS A 106 -20.58 0.69 -3.04
C LYS A 106 -19.38 1.54 -2.62
N ALA A 107 -18.18 0.93 -2.51
CA ALA A 107 -16.94 1.67 -2.22
C ALA A 107 -16.66 2.71 -3.30
N TYR A 108 -16.81 2.35 -4.57
CA TYR A 108 -16.69 3.29 -5.69
C TYR A 108 -17.67 4.47 -5.56
N ARG A 109 -18.97 4.20 -5.33
CA ARG A 109 -19.98 5.25 -5.16
C ARG A 109 -19.71 6.16 -3.98
N GLN A 110 -19.22 5.58 -2.87
CA GLN A 110 -18.86 6.35 -1.69
C GLN A 110 -17.68 7.26 -1.96
N LEU A 111 -16.62 6.78 -2.62
CA LEU A 111 -15.50 7.63 -3.04
C LEU A 111 -16.00 8.83 -3.85
N LYS A 112 -16.83 8.60 -4.87
CA LYS A 112 -17.38 9.69 -5.69
C LYS A 112 -18.20 10.69 -4.87
N SER A 113 -18.97 10.22 -3.89
CA SER A 113 -19.73 11.08 -2.98
C SER A 113 -18.80 11.95 -2.12
N ILE A 114 -17.74 11.36 -1.56
CA ILE A 114 -16.74 12.07 -0.74
C ILE A 114 -16.03 13.14 -1.56
N LEU A 115 -15.54 12.79 -2.75
CA LEU A 115 -14.84 13.72 -3.64
C LEU A 115 -15.74 14.91 -4.03
N LYS A 116 -16.98 14.63 -4.41
CA LYS A 116 -17.97 15.67 -4.75
C LYS A 116 -18.25 16.60 -3.56
N LYS A 117 -18.48 16.05 -2.36
CA LYS A 117 -18.73 16.83 -1.14
C LYS A 117 -17.52 17.70 -0.75
N GLY A 118 -16.31 17.21 -1.02
CA GLY A 118 -15.08 17.92 -0.71
C GLY A 118 -14.60 18.88 -1.79
N GLY A 119 -15.31 19.00 -2.92
CA GLY A 119 -14.85 19.79 -4.06
C GLY A 119 -13.51 19.30 -4.64
N LEU A 120 -13.22 18.00 -4.50
CA LEU A 120 -11.97 17.39 -4.93
C LEU A 120 -12.06 16.87 -6.38
N PRO A 121 -10.93 16.75 -7.08
CA PRO A 121 -10.88 16.15 -8.41
C PRO A 121 -11.51 14.75 -8.43
N ASP A 122 -12.17 14.42 -9.53
CA ASP A 122 -12.79 13.12 -9.73
C ASP A 122 -11.73 12.07 -10.07
N ILE A 123 -11.47 11.15 -9.13
CA ILE A 123 -10.55 10.03 -9.28
C ILE A 123 -11.26 8.69 -9.14
N ARG A 124 -10.64 7.61 -9.62
CA ARG A 124 -11.14 6.23 -9.49
C ARG A 124 -10.51 5.57 -8.26
N LEU A 125 -11.12 4.52 -7.73
CA LEU A 125 -10.51 3.67 -6.68
C LEU A 125 -9.11 3.19 -7.09
N HIS A 126 -8.96 2.76 -8.34
CA HIS A 126 -7.66 2.28 -8.84
C HIS A 126 -6.57 3.37 -8.82
N ASP A 127 -6.94 4.64 -8.88
CA ASP A 127 -5.98 5.76 -8.79
C ASP A 127 -5.41 5.92 -7.37
N LEU A 128 -6.13 5.48 -6.32
CA LEU A 128 -5.60 5.40 -4.95
C LEU A 128 -4.45 4.38 -4.87
N ARG A 129 -4.64 3.21 -5.50
CA ARG A 129 -3.57 2.20 -5.60
C ARG A 129 -2.39 2.69 -6.43
N HIS A 130 -2.62 3.41 -7.53
CA HIS A 130 -1.56 4.05 -8.30
C HIS A 130 -0.77 5.05 -7.45
N THR A 131 -1.46 5.84 -6.65
CA THR A 131 -0.84 6.78 -5.71
C THR A 131 0.07 6.06 -4.73
N PHE A 132 -0.42 4.96 -4.09
CA PHE A 132 0.42 4.13 -3.23
C PHE A 132 1.66 3.62 -3.97
N THR A 133 1.48 3.03 -5.16
CA THR A 133 2.59 2.46 -5.95
C THR A 133 3.62 3.52 -6.31
N SER A 134 3.19 4.70 -6.75
CA SER A 134 4.09 5.81 -7.11
C SER A 134 4.85 6.35 -5.90
N HIS A 135 4.19 6.55 -4.76
CA HIS A 135 4.86 7.00 -3.54
C HIS A 135 5.84 5.96 -3.00
N ALA A 136 5.46 4.69 -2.99
CA ALA A 136 6.34 3.61 -2.56
C ALA A 136 7.58 3.47 -3.45
N ALA A 137 7.41 3.59 -4.77
CA ALA A 137 8.51 3.63 -5.72
C ALA A 137 9.45 4.82 -5.45
N ASN A 138 8.89 6.03 -5.30
CA ASN A 138 9.66 7.24 -5.02
C ASN A 138 10.38 7.19 -3.65
N SER A 139 9.85 6.42 -2.70
CA SER A 139 10.47 6.19 -1.39
C SER A 139 11.62 5.16 -1.43
N GLY A 140 11.95 4.61 -2.60
CA GLY A 140 13.09 3.72 -2.79
C GLY A 140 12.80 2.24 -2.50
N ILE A 141 11.54 1.83 -2.38
CA ILE A 141 11.18 0.41 -2.27
C ILE A 141 11.57 -0.30 -3.57
N ALA A 142 12.34 -1.38 -3.47
CA ALA A 142 12.79 -2.13 -4.64
C ALA A 142 11.61 -2.58 -5.53
N PRO A 143 11.71 -2.50 -6.87
CA PRO A 143 10.62 -2.81 -7.80
C PRO A 143 10.02 -4.19 -7.60
N LYS A 144 10.86 -5.19 -7.31
CA LYS A 144 10.43 -6.55 -7.04
C LYS A 144 9.56 -6.63 -5.78
N THR A 145 10.04 -6.04 -4.68
CA THR A 145 9.31 -5.98 -3.41
C THR A 145 7.98 -5.25 -3.58
N LEU A 146 7.96 -4.13 -4.30
CA LEU A 146 6.73 -3.39 -4.56
C LEU A 146 5.75 -4.21 -5.40
N SER A 147 6.24 -4.93 -6.43
CA SER A 147 5.42 -5.83 -7.25
C SER A 147 4.77 -6.93 -6.41
N GLU A 148 5.51 -7.51 -5.46
CA GLU A 148 4.99 -8.51 -4.52
C GLU A 148 3.92 -7.92 -3.59
N ILE A 149 4.17 -6.73 -3.02
CA ILE A 149 3.20 -6.05 -2.14
C ILE A 149 1.88 -5.79 -2.86
N VAL A 150 1.94 -5.26 -4.08
CA VAL A 150 0.73 -4.92 -4.83
C VAL A 150 0.13 -6.10 -5.60
N GLY A 151 0.83 -7.20 -5.78
CA GLY A 151 0.36 -8.38 -6.52
C GLY A 151 0.21 -8.09 -8.03
N HIS A 152 1.28 -7.60 -8.66
CA HIS A 152 1.38 -7.48 -10.10
C HIS A 152 1.97 -8.75 -10.69
N SER A 153 1.26 -9.39 -11.60
CA SER A 153 1.70 -10.60 -12.32
C SER A 153 2.89 -10.35 -13.25
N LYS A 154 3.16 -9.09 -13.61
CA LYS A 154 4.31 -8.69 -14.42
C LYS A 154 5.04 -7.54 -13.73
N ALA A 155 6.30 -7.77 -13.39
CA ALA A 155 7.18 -6.73 -12.84
C ALA A 155 7.35 -5.53 -13.80
N SER A 156 7.16 -5.73 -15.11
CA SER A 156 7.18 -4.66 -16.12
C SER A 156 6.21 -3.53 -15.81
N PHE A 157 5.01 -3.85 -15.31
CA PHE A 157 4.02 -2.84 -14.94
C PHE A 157 4.49 -1.98 -13.74
N THR A 158 5.24 -2.56 -12.83
CA THR A 158 5.85 -1.82 -11.71
C THR A 158 7.06 -1.02 -12.22
N LEU A 159 7.86 -1.56 -13.16
CA LEU A 159 9.01 -0.88 -13.75
C LEU A 159 8.62 0.36 -14.54
N ASP A 160 7.46 0.39 -15.19
CA ASP A 160 6.97 1.59 -15.89
C ASP A 160 6.79 2.79 -14.93
N HIS A 161 6.49 2.53 -13.65
CA HIS A 161 6.42 3.57 -12.60
C HIS A 161 7.81 4.03 -12.14
N TYR A 162 8.86 3.22 -12.36
CA TYR A 162 10.28 3.58 -12.13
C TYR A 162 10.95 4.22 -13.35
N ALA A 163 10.24 4.34 -14.48
CA ALA A 163 10.82 4.88 -15.72
C ALA A 163 11.31 6.34 -15.58
N HIS A 164 10.85 7.05 -14.55
CA HIS A 164 11.31 8.39 -14.21
C HIS A 164 12.15 8.35 -12.93
N VAL A 165 13.45 8.11 -13.09
CA VAL A 165 14.40 8.27 -11.99
C VAL A 165 14.46 9.77 -11.64
N THR A 166 13.92 10.11 -10.47
CA THR A 166 13.95 11.49 -9.97
C THR A 166 15.32 11.82 -9.38
N SER A 167 15.67 13.11 -9.37
CA SER A 167 16.91 13.58 -8.69
C SER A 167 16.95 13.15 -7.22
N ASP A 168 15.81 13.03 -6.55
CA ASP A 168 15.75 12.61 -5.16
C ASP A 168 15.99 11.11 -5.00
N MET A 169 15.57 10.27 -5.94
CA MET A 169 15.95 8.85 -5.98
C MET A 169 17.46 8.67 -6.15
N GLN A 170 18.09 9.48 -7.00
CA GLN A 170 19.54 9.46 -7.19
C GLN A 170 20.30 9.90 -5.93
N LYS A 171 19.84 10.96 -5.25
CA LYS A 171 20.41 11.42 -3.97
C LYS A 171 20.27 10.35 -2.88
N ASN A 172 19.10 9.72 -2.76
CA ASN A 172 18.89 8.64 -1.81
C ASN A 172 19.81 7.44 -2.08
N ALA A 173 19.97 7.05 -3.35
CA ALA A 173 20.90 5.99 -3.73
C ALA A 173 22.35 6.35 -3.36
N ALA A 174 22.77 7.58 -3.61
CA ALA A 174 24.11 8.04 -3.21
C ALA A 174 24.31 8.00 -1.69
N ASN A 175 23.30 8.39 -0.90
CA ASN A 175 23.35 8.30 0.56
C ASN A 175 23.43 6.86 1.07
N ILE A 176 22.68 5.94 0.47
CA ILE A 176 22.73 4.51 0.81
C ILE A 176 24.13 3.96 0.56
N VAL A 177 24.73 4.28 -0.61
CA VAL A 177 26.11 3.87 -0.92
C VAL A 177 27.12 4.46 0.08
N THR A 178 26.97 5.74 0.42
CA THR A 178 27.81 6.41 1.40
C THR A 178 27.75 5.72 2.77
N ASN A 179 26.53 5.46 3.27
CA ASN A 179 26.32 4.80 4.55
C ASN A 179 26.92 3.38 4.54
N TYR A 180 26.67 2.60 3.49
CA TYR A 180 27.22 1.27 3.32
C TYR A 180 28.75 1.27 3.35
N ILE A 181 29.40 2.19 2.66
CA ILE A 181 30.85 2.31 2.66
C ILE A 181 31.37 2.76 4.04
N THR A 182 30.68 3.70 4.69
CA THR A 182 31.02 4.16 6.03
C THR A 182 30.94 3.02 7.06
N ASP A 183 29.90 2.18 6.96
CA ASP A 183 29.74 1.00 7.84
C ASP A 183 30.87 -0.02 7.66
N ILE A 184 31.28 -0.28 6.40
CA ILE A 184 32.40 -1.22 6.12
C ILE A 184 33.74 -0.67 6.60
N LEU A 185 34.02 0.61 6.35
CA LEU A 185 35.31 1.22 6.65
C LEU A 185 35.40 1.73 8.09
N GLY A 186 34.30 1.78 8.82
CA GLY A 186 34.23 2.33 10.18
C GLY A 186 34.56 3.82 10.27
N LYS A 187 34.54 4.52 9.16
CA LYS A 187 34.82 5.97 9.06
C LYS A 187 34.22 6.56 7.81
N GLU A 188 33.83 7.81 7.90
CA GLU A 188 33.43 8.59 6.76
C GLU A 188 34.62 8.83 5.80
N LEU A 189 34.42 8.58 4.51
CA LEU A 189 35.41 8.91 3.47
C LEU A 189 35.52 10.43 3.38
N LYS A 190 36.63 10.98 3.85
CA LYS A 190 36.89 12.41 3.67
C LYS A 190 37.08 12.70 2.19
N PRO A 191 36.45 13.74 1.63
CA PRO A 191 36.73 14.18 0.26
C PRO A 191 38.24 14.45 0.10
N TRP A 192 38.79 14.09 -1.05
CA TRP A 192 40.22 14.21 -1.41
C TRP A 192 40.83 15.62 -1.30
N GLN A 193 40.07 16.63 -0.89
CA GLN A 193 40.52 18.02 -0.66
C GLN A 193 41.75 18.17 0.25
N ASN A 194 42.11 17.10 0.99
CA ASN A 194 43.34 17.15 1.78
C ASN A 194 44.61 16.75 0.98
N ALA A 195 44.50 16.23 -0.23
CA ALA A 195 45.67 15.87 -1.04
C ALA A 195 46.38 17.09 -1.62
N GLU A 196 45.65 18.16 -1.92
CA GLU A 196 46.26 19.39 -2.45
C GLU A 196 46.99 20.25 -1.39
N LYS A 197 46.67 20.09 -0.10
CA LYS A 197 47.41 20.80 0.97
C LYS A 197 48.75 20.16 1.26
N GLN A 198 48.89 18.85 1.12
CA GLN A 198 50.15 18.15 1.35
C GLN A 198 51.13 18.30 0.18
N ALA A 199 50.64 18.56 -1.04
CA ALA A 199 51.48 18.77 -2.22
C ALA A 199 52.05 20.19 -2.32
N LYS A 200 51.59 21.14 -1.50
CA LYS A 200 52.08 22.55 -1.46
C LYS A 200 53.06 22.83 -0.31
N GLU A 201 53.36 21.80 0.56
CA GLU A 201 54.31 21.92 1.66
C GLU A 201 55.60 21.13 1.39
N HIS A 202 55.86 20.70 0.15
CA HIS A 202 57.09 20.14 -0.34
C HIS A 202 57.49 20.94 -1.60
#